data_0cc82acbc7da3edebd59057f6c85f4db
#
_entry.id   0cc82acbc7da3edebd59057f6c85f4db
#
_cell.length_a   1.000
_cell.length_b   1.000
_cell.length_c   1.000
_cell.angle_alpha   90.00
_cell.angle_beta   90.00
_cell.angle_gamma   90.00
#
_symmetry.space_group_name_H-M   'P 1'
#
loop_
_entity.id
_entity.type
_entity.pdbx_description
1 polymer ?
#
loop_
_entity_poly.entity_id
_entity_poly.type
_entity_poly.pdbx_seq_one_letter_code
_entity_poly.pdbx_strand_id
1 'polypeptide(L)'
;KDFKDRDNTIQELIPQIWGLGYQVPDANVMAFQPAPLPGASDTGTLGMYLMNLGGEDVNTMGERANAFLAAARQRPEIGMIYTTLNTNTPTLQFEVDREKAESLHVPVASVFSTLQAFLGGYEVNDINNFGRTWKVVMQADEEYRTGVEDMRYFYVRSTDGNLIPLNTLVKSKEKHTSLVMTRFNGARAIKISGDPAAGYSTGQAMAALEECAKQTLPLSYTLEWVDQSRDEIE
;
A
#
# COMPACT_ATOMS: atom_id res chain seq x y z
N LYS A 1 5.97 -17.61 -29.09
CA LYS A 1 5.28 -17.69 -30.38
C LYS A 1 5.41 -16.34 -31.07
N ASP A 2 5.66 -16.36 -32.38
CA ASP A 2 5.65 -15.15 -33.19
C ASP A 2 4.23 -14.54 -33.21
N PHE A 3 4.10 -13.23 -33.46
CA PHE A 3 2.80 -12.54 -33.39
C PHE A 3 1.76 -13.21 -34.32
N LYS A 4 2.21 -13.75 -35.45
CA LYS A 4 1.37 -14.45 -36.45
C LYS A 4 0.87 -15.83 -35.99
N ASP A 5 1.51 -16.42 -34.98
CA ASP A 5 1.23 -17.77 -34.50
C ASP A 5 0.48 -17.75 -33.14
N ARG A 6 -0.11 -16.62 -32.76
CA ARG A 6 -0.88 -16.49 -31.52
C ARG A 6 -2.34 -16.75 -31.79
N ASP A 7 -2.89 -17.69 -31.05
CA ASP A 7 -4.30 -18.09 -31.17
C ASP A 7 -5.25 -17.11 -30.45
N ASN A 8 -4.73 -16.28 -29.50
CA ASN A 8 -5.52 -15.34 -28.71
C ASN A 8 -4.84 -13.97 -28.64
N THR A 9 -5.63 -12.93 -28.70
CA THR A 9 -5.19 -11.55 -28.44
C THR A 9 -5.14 -11.27 -26.94
N ILE A 10 -4.39 -10.23 -26.54
CA ILE A 10 -4.31 -9.80 -25.14
C ILE A 10 -5.71 -9.36 -24.63
N GLN A 11 -6.50 -8.75 -25.51
CA GLN A 11 -7.85 -8.28 -25.22
C GLN A 11 -8.83 -9.43 -24.95
N GLU A 12 -8.59 -10.60 -25.52
CA GLU A 12 -9.39 -11.80 -25.25
C GLU A 12 -8.92 -12.55 -23.99
N LEU A 13 -7.62 -12.46 -23.68
CA LEU A 13 -7.05 -13.15 -22.52
C LEU A 13 -7.38 -12.45 -21.19
N ILE A 14 -7.40 -11.11 -21.15
CA ILE A 14 -7.68 -10.35 -19.93
C ILE A 14 -9.02 -10.73 -19.28
N PRO A 15 -10.17 -10.75 -20.00
CA PRO A 15 -11.44 -11.17 -19.42
C PRO A 15 -11.45 -12.62 -18.93
N GLN A 16 -10.72 -13.51 -19.64
CA GLN A 16 -10.62 -14.92 -19.22
C GLN A 16 -9.84 -15.05 -17.90
N ILE A 17 -8.74 -14.31 -17.73
CA ILE A 17 -7.97 -14.29 -16.49
C ILE A 17 -8.80 -13.73 -15.35
N TRP A 18 -9.60 -12.68 -15.58
CA TRP A 18 -10.50 -12.14 -14.57
C TRP A 18 -11.57 -13.16 -14.16
N GLY A 19 -12.17 -13.85 -15.15
CA GLY A 19 -13.14 -14.90 -14.87
C GLY A 19 -12.57 -16.05 -14.01
N LEU A 20 -11.31 -16.42 -14.24
CA LEU A 20 -10.60 -17.40 -13.39
C LEU A 20 -10.24 -16.79 -12.03
N GLY A 21 -9.88 -15.52 -11.97
CA GLY A 21 -9.53 -14.82 -10.74
C GLY A 21 -10.69 -14.75 -9.73
N TYR A 22 -11.92 -14.61 -10.19
CA TYR A 22 -13.11 -14.67 -9.32
C TYR A 22 -13.31 -16.02 -8.61
N GLN A 23 -12.67 -17.08 -9.08
CA GLN A 23 -12.75 -18.39 -8.46
C GLN A 23 -11.73 -18.59 -7.32
N VAL A 24 -10.84 -17.61 -7.10
CA VAL A 24 -9.83 -17.65 -6.03
C VAL A 24 -10.31 -16.74 -4.88
N PRO A 25 -10.90 -17.34 -3.80
CA PRO A 25 -11.50 -16.53 -2.73
C PRO A 25 -10.49 -15.76 -1.89
N ASP A 26 -9.24 -16.25 -1.83
CA ASP A 26 -8.19 -15.71 -0.95
C ASP A 26 -7.26 -14.69 -1.65
N ALA A 27 -7.53 -14.37 -2.92
CA ALA A 27 -6.69 -13.45 -3.68
C ALA A 27 -7.52 -12.51 -4.56
N ASN A 28 -7.03 -11.28 -4.72
CA ASN A 28 -7.57 -10.33 -5.68
C ASN A 28 -6.72 -10.39 -6.96
N VAL A 29 -7.23 -11.02 -8.00
CA VAL A 29 -6.52 -11.20 -9.27
C VAL A 29 -6.90 -10.08 -10.22
N MET A 30 -5.91 -9.31 -10.64
CA MET A 30 -6.05 -8.25 -11.64
C MET A 30 -5.17 -8.53 -12.84
N ALA A 31 -5.73 -8.49 -14.05
CA ALA A 31 -4.99 -8.55 -15.29
C ALA A 31 -5.17 -7.25 -16.05
N PHE A 32 -4.09 -6.64 -16.49
CA PHE A 32 -4.09 -5.40 -17.29
C PHE A 32 -3.00 -5.43 -18.34
N GLN A 33 -3.20 -4.67 -19.40
CA GLN A 33 -2.20 -4.48 -20.43
C GLN A 33 -1.26 -3.34 -19.98
N PRO A 34 0.08 -3.53 -20.00
CA PRO A 34 1.00 -2.45 -19.73
C PRO A 34 0.87 -1.36 -20.81
N ALA A 35 1.13 -0.11 -20.44
CA ALA A 35 1.10 1.02 -21.35
C ALA A 35 2.01 0.81 -22.58
N PRO A 36 1.54 1.12 -23.79
CA PRO A 36 2.33 0.90 -25.00
C PRO A 36 3.50 1.87 -25.15
N LEU A 37 3.48 3.00 -24.42
CA LEU A 37 4.48 4.06 -24.51
C LEU A 37 4.97 4.46 -23.11
N PRO A 38 6.26 4.76 -22.93
CA PRO A 38 6.77 5.35 -21.71
C PRO A 38 6.11 6.72 -21.46
N GLY A 39 5.58 6.91 -20.23
CA GLY A 39 4.87 8.15 -19.84
C GLY A 39 3.35 8.11 -20.04
N ALA A 40 2.81 7.12 -20.75
CA ALA A 40 1.40 6.82 -20.70
C ALA A 40 1.05 6.15 -19.36
N SER A 41 -0.20 6.27 -18.90
CA SER A 41 -0.64 5.63 -17.67
C SER A 41 -0.38 4.12 -17.72
N ASP A 42 0.31 3.58 -16.71
CA ASP A 42 0.64 2.15 -16.65
C ASP A 42 -0.61 1.27 -16.48
N THR A 43 -1.77 1.85 -16.15
CA THR A 43 -2.94 1.11 -15.70
C THR A 43 -4.26 1.81 -16.05
N GLY A 44 -4.50 2.08 -17.32
CA GLY A 44 -5.74 2.70 -17.82
C GLY A 44 -5.52 4.09 -18.42
N THR A 45 -6.52 4.59 -19.16
CA THR A 45 -6.48 5.89 -19.80
C THR A 45 -6.81 7.04 -18.87
N LEU A 46 -7.50 6.75 -17.74
CA LEU A 46 -7.82 7.71 -16.67
C LEU A 46 -6.85 7.53 -15.50
N GLY A 47 -6.11 8.59 -15.18
CA GLY A 47 -5.21 8.65 -14.03
C GLY A 47 -5.50 9.87 -13.16
N MET A 48 -5.69 9.66 -11.85
CA MET A 48 -5.92 10.74 -10.90
C MET A 48 -5.38 10.42 -9.52
N TYR A 49 -5.10 11.47 -8.76
CA TYR A 49 -4.87 11.40 -7.32
C TYR A 49 -6.05 11.98 -6.55
N LEU A 50 -6.59 11.20 -5.63
CA LEU A 50 -7.50 11.70 -4.60
C LEU A 50 -6.65 12.22 -3.44
N MET A 51 -6.56 13.54 -3.30
CA MET A 51 -5.74 14.20 -2.30
C MET A 51 -6.55 14.54 -1.05
N ASN A 52 -5.98 14.28 0.11
CA ASN A 52 -6.53 14.66 1.41
C ASN A 52 -5.77 15.87 1.96
N LEU A 53 -6.41 17.04 1.93
CA LEU A 53 -5.89 18.30 2.47
C LEU A 53 -6.25 18.49 3.95
N GLY A 54 -7.25 17.72 4.45
CA GLY A 54 -7.75 17.81 5.82
C GLY A 54 -6.95 17.03 6.86
N GLY A 55 -5.96 16.21 6.43
CA GLY A 55 -5.08 15.48 7.34
C GLY A 55 -5.70 14.21 7.96
N GLU A 56 -6.85 13.73 7.47
CA GLU A 56 -7.45 12.47 7.93
C GLU A 56 -6.46 11.29 7.83
N ASP A 57 -6.65 10.27 8.66
CA ASP A 57 -5.81 9.07 8.65
C ASP A 57 -6.05 8.20 7.40
N VAL A 58 -5.15 7.22 7.18
CA VAL A 58 -5.16 6.40 5.97
C VAL A 58 -6.38 5.49 5.85
N ASN A 59 -6.92 5.01 6.97
CA ASN A 59 -8.07 4.12 6.95
C ASN A 59 -9.33 4.90 6.57
N THR A 60 -9.52 6.07 7.17
CA THR A 60 -10.61 7.00 6.81
C THR A 60 -10.51 7.44 5.34
N MET A 61 -9.29 7.72 4.86
CA MET A 61 -9.07 7.99 3.42
C MET A 61 -9.48 6.82 2.54
N GLY A 62 -9.16 5.59 2.96
CA GLY A 62 -9.55 4.37 2.25
C GLY A 62 -11.07 4.20 2.19
N GLU A 63 -11.77 4.47 3.28
CA GLU A 63 -13.25 4.46 3.31
C GLU A 63 -13.85 5.49 2.35
N ARG A 64 -13.32 6.74 2.36
CA ARG A 64 -13.74 7.79 1.43
C ARG A 64 -13.50 7.40 -0.03
N ALA A 65 -12.30 6.87 -0.32
CA ALA A 65 -11.97 6.40 -1.67
C ALA A 65 -12.91 5.26 -2.12
N ASN A 66 -13.19 4.30 -1.26
CA ASN A 66 -14.11 3.20 -1.56
C ASN A 66 -15.54 3.68 -1.81
N ALA A 67 -16.03 4.65 -1.03
CA ALA A 67 -17.33 5.27 -1.24
C ALA A 67 -17.39 6.01 -2.58
N PHE A 68 -16.37 6.78 -2.92
CA PHE A 68 -16.25 7.44 -4.22
C PHE A 68 -16.20 6.42 -5.36
N LEU A 69 -15.37 5.38 -5.27
CA LEU A 69 -15.25 4.34 -6.29
C LEU A 69 -16.58 3.58 -6.47
N ALA A 70 -17.30 3.30 -5.37
CA ALA A 70 -18.62 2.65 -5.45
C ALA A 70 -19.64 3.50 -6.19
N ALA A 71 -19.67 4.81 -5.96
CA ALA A 71 -20.52 5.74 -6.68
C ALA A 71 -20.10 5.91 -8.15
N ALA A 72 -18.80 6.02 -8.40
CA ALA A 72 -18.25 6.14 -9.76
C ALA A 72 -18.56 4.93 -10.63
N ARG A 73 -18.54 3.71 -10.09
CA ARG A 73 -18.89 2.47 -10.80
C ARG A 73 -20.37 2.41 -11.24
N GLN A 74 -21.24 3.23 -10.67
CA GLN A 74 -22.65 3.30 -11.07
C GLN A 74 -22.89 4.26 -12.24
N ARG A 75 -21.87 5.01 -12.65
CA ARG A 75 -21.96 5.95 -13.76
C ARG A 75 -21.81 5.21 -15.09
N PRO A 76 -22.69 5.46 -16.07
CA PRO A 76 -22.60 4.79 -17.38
C PRO A 76 -21.36 5.17 -18.19
N GLU A 77 -20.74 6.32 -17.87
CA GLU A 77 -19.53 6.81 -18.54
C GLU A 77 -18.28 6.05 -18.11
N ILE A 78 -18.33 5.33 -16.97
CA ILE A 78 -17.19 4.67 -16.36
C ILE A 78 -17.22 3.17 -16.66
N GLY A 79 -16.20 2.68 -17.36
CA GLY A 79 -16.05 1.26 -17.67
C GLY A 79 -15.39 0.51 -16.52
N MET A 80 -14.20 0.94 -16.12
CA MET A 80 -13.47 0.38 -14.99
C MET A 80 -12.85 1.50 -14.17
N ILE A 81 -12.91 1.37 -12.85
CA ILE A 81 -12.21 2.28 -11.93
C ILE A 81 -11.76 1.51 -10.68
N TYR A 82 -10.53 1.73 -10.26
CA TYR A 82 -9.93 1.03 -9.13
C TYR A 82 -8.80 1.83 -8.48
N THR A 83 -8.39 1.38 -7.30
CA THR A 83 -7.20 1.86 -6.60
C THR A 83 -6.34 0.68 -6.16
N THR A 84 -5.05 0.91 -6.04
CA THR A 84 -4.10 -0.05 -5.47
C THR A 84 -3.94 0.11 -3.95
N LEU A 85 -4.60 1.10 -3.34
CA LEU A 85 -4.58 1.27 -1.90
C LEU A 85 -5.28 0.09 -1.22
N ASN A 86 -4.54 -0.64 -0.41
CA ASN A 86 -5.08 -1.67 0.47
C ASN A 86 -4.92 -1.23 1.92
N THR A 87 -6.03 -0.96 2.61
CA THR A 87 -6.07 -0.59 4.03
C THR A 87 -6.35 -1.78 4.95
N ASN A 88 -6.56 -2.97 4.39
CA ASN A 88 -6.89 -4.18 5.13
C ASN A 88 -5.68 -5.12 5.33
N THR A 89 -4.47 -4.59 5.27
CA THR A 89 -3.27 -5.40 5.54
C THR A 89 -3.10 -5.57 7.04
N PRO A 90 -3.10 -6.80 7.57
CA PRO A 90 -2.88 -7.04 8.99
C PRO A 90 -1.45 -6.64 9.36
N THR A 91 -1.31 -5.86 10.39
CA THR A 91 -0.04 -5.38 10.93
C THR A 91 -0.02 -5.51 12.44
N LEU A 92 1.16 -5.75 13.00
CA LEU A 92 1.38 -5.72 14.44
C LEU A 92 1.93 -4.35 14.83
N GLN A 93 1.17 -3.63 15.64
CA GLN A 93 1.61 -2.38 16.26
C GLN A 93 2.21 -2.71 17.63
N PHE A 94 3.46 -2.34 17.84
CA PHE A 94 4.14 -2.48 19.12
C PHE A 94 4.08 -1.18 19.91
N GLU A 95 3.58 -1.25 21.13
CA GLU A 95 3.53 -0.13 22.08
C GLU A 95 4.50 -0.41 23.23
N VAL A 96 5.49 0.47 23.41
CA VAL A 96 6.46 0.36 24.51
C VAL A 96 5.90 1.05 25.73
N ASP A 97 5.86 0.33 26.86
CA ASP A 97 5.55 0.85 28.18
C ASP A 97 6.78 1.64 28.71
N ARG A 98 6.74 2.96 28.49
CA ARG A 98 7.87 3.84 28.80
C ARG A 98 8.12 3.97 30.30
N GLU A 99 7.05 4.00 31.10
CA GLU A 99 7.16 4.11 32.57
C GLU A 99 7.83 2.85 33.14
N LYS A 100 7.43 1.70 32.65
CA LYS A 100 8.03 0.44 33.04
C LYS A 100 9.48 0.29 32.54
N ALA A 101 9.78 0.74 31.33
CA ALA A 101 11.15 0.77 30.82
C ALA A 101 12.05 1.64 31.70
N GLU A 102 11.57 2.82 32.10
CA GLU A 102 12.29 3.72 32.98
C GLU A 102 12.53 3.11 34.38
N SER A 103 11.48 2.51 34.98
CA SER A 103 11.57 1.86 36.28
C SER A 103 12.55 0.68 36.34
N LEU A 104 12.75 0.01 35.19
CA LEU A 104 13.69 -1.10 35.02
C LEU A 104 15.06 -0.65 34.46
N HIS A 105 15.28 0.65 34.38
CA HIS A 105 16.47 1.28 33.84
C HIS A 105 16.83 0.82 32.43
N VAL A 106 15.81 0.61 31.58
CA VAL A 106 15.97 0.21 30.17
C VAL A 106 15.78 1.42 29.27
N PRO A 107 16.81 1.84 28.50
CA PRO A 107 16.64 2.91 27.52
C PRO A 107 15.61 2.51 26.44
N VAL A 108 14.62 3.37 26.20
CA VAL A 108 13.58 3.11 25.19
C VAL A 108 14.17 2.88 23.80
N ALA A 109 15.28 3.57 23.46
CA ALA A 109 16.01 3.35 22.21
C ALA A 109 16.52 1.91 22.08
N SER A 110 16.97 1.30 23.19
CA SER A 110 17.44 -0.09 23.20
C SER A 110 16.29 -1.08 22.97
N VAL A 111 15.07 -0.77 23.43
CA VAL A 111 13.87 -1.57 23.15
C VAL A 111 13.59 -1.58 21.66
N PHE A 112 13.56 -0.39 21.01
CA PHE A 112 13.31 -0.29 19.58
C PHE A 112 14.41 -0.93 18.71
N SER A 113 15.70 -0.74 19.07
CA SER A 113 16.78 -1.39 18.34
C SER A 113 16.76 -2.91 18.48
N THR A 114 16.33 -3.43 19.63
CA THR A 114 16.14 -4.87 19.84
C THR A 114 14.98 -5.40 18.97
N LEU A 115 13.83 -4.72 18.96
CA LEU A 115 12.71 -5.07 18.09
C LEU A 115 13.13 -5.06 16.61
N GLN A 116 13.85 -4.02 16.18
CA GLN A 116 14.36 -3.91 14.82
C GLN A 116 15.31 -5.06 14.49
N ALA A 117 16.27 -5.35 15.36
CA ALA A 117 17.26 -6.37 15.10
C ALA A 117 16.66 -7.77 14.97
N PHE A 118 15.70 -8.12 15.83
CA PHE A 118 15.13 -9.47 15.83
C PHE A 118 13.97 -9.64 14.84
N LEU A 119 13.09 -8.66 14.69
CA LEU A 119 11.89 -8.78 13.87
C LEU A 119 12.06 -8.15 12.48
N GLY A 120 12.62 -6.93 12.40
CA GLY A 120 12.72 -6.16 11.16
C GLY A 120 13.97 -6.42 10.33
N GLY A 121 15.00 -7.02 10.93
CA GLY A 121 16.32 -7.14 10.35
C GLY A 121 17.18 -5.90 10.60
N TYR A 122 18.39 -6.12 11.07
CA TYR A 122 19.39 -5.09 11.34
C TYR A 122 20.58 -5.24 10.39
N GLU A 123 20.80 -4.20 9.60
CA GLU A 123 21.95 -4.12 8.71
C GLU A 123 23.22 -3.85 9.55
N VAL A 124 24.05 -4.88 9.69
CA VAL A 124 25.22 -4.87 10.60
C VAL A 124 26.45 -4.33 9.89
N ASN A 125 26.60 -4.67 8.60
CA ASN A 125 27.78 -4.33 7.80
C ASN A 125 27.53 -4.54 6.29
N ASP A 126 28.46 -4.03 5.49
CA ASP A 126 28.53 -4.26 4.06
C ASP A 126 29.77 -5.09 3.71
N ILE A 127 29.65 -6.05 2.80
CA ILE A 127 30.76 -6.85 2.26
C ILE A 127 30.88 -6.59 0.76
N ASN A 128 32.09 -6.18 0.34
CA ASN A 128 32.40 -6.05 -1.07
C ASN A 128 32.93 -7.40 -1.62
N ASN A 129 32.14 -8.02 -2.51
CA ASN A 129 32.52 -9.27 -3.14
C ASN A 129 32.10 -9.28 -4.62
N PHE A 130 32.97 -9.76 -5.51
CA PHE A 130 32.77 -9.82 -6.97
C PHE A 130 32.35 -8.48 -7.59
N GLY A 131 32.91 -7.35 -7.11
CA GLY A 131 32.62 -6.02 -7.63
C GLY A 131 31.22 -5.49 -7.25
N ARG A 132 30.52 -6.13 -6.28
CA ARG A 132 29.24 -5.69 -5.73
C ARG A 132 29.31 -5.57 -4.22
N THR A 133 28.58 -4.61 -3.68
CA THR A 133 28.36 -4.45 -2.25
C THR A 133 27.18 -5.30 -1.80
N TRP A 134 27.40 -6.18 -0.83
CA TRP A 134 26.38 -7.05 -0.25
C TRP A 134 26.13 -6.62 1.19
N LYS A 135 24.86 -6.49 1.56
CA LYS A 135 24.44 -6.13 2.91
C LYS A 135 24.44 -7.37 3.81
N VAL A 136 25.04 -7.24 4.98
CA VAL A 136 24.94 -8.25 6.02
C VAL A 136 23.81 -7.87 6.96
N VAL A 137 22.75 -8.65 6.94
CA VAL A 137 21.56 -8.42 7.76
C VAL A 137 21.47 -9.48 8.84
N MET A 138 21.30 -9.05 10.10
CA MET A 138 21.04 -9.91 11.25
C MET A 138 19.55 -9.88 11.57
N GLN A 139 18.96 -11.06 11.79
CA GLN A 139 17.56 -11.21 12.15
C GLN A 139 17.41 -12.48 13.00
N ALA A 140 16.32 -12.57 13.80
CA ALA A 140 15.98 -13.82 14.48
C ALA A 140 15.66 -14.91 13.45
N ASP A 141 15.94 -16.16 13.80
CA ASP A 141 15.57 -17.30 12.98
C ASP A 141 14.04 -17.42 12.85
N GLU A 142 13.59 -17.99 11.76
CA GLU A 142 12.18 -18.08 11.41
C GLU A 142 11.32 -18.69 12.51
N GLU A 143 11.81 -19.75 13.16
CA GLU A 143 11.12 -20.45 14.26
C GLU A 143 10.87 -19.57 15.50
N TYR A 144 11.64 -18.48 15.70
CA TYR A 144 11.53 -17.57 16.85
C TYR A 144 10.80 -16.27 16.52
N ARG A 145 10.15 -16.16 15.36
CA ARG A 145 9.40 -14.96 14.93
C ARG A 145 8.08 -15.32 14.21
N THR A 146 7.50 -16.45 14.58
CA THR A 146 6.24 -16.93 14.01
C THR A 146 5.02 -16.24 14.62
N GLY A 147 5.13 -15.74 15.85
CA GLY A 147 4.03 -15.11 16.56
C GLY A 147 4.47 -14.08 17.60
N VAL A 148 3.50 -13.38 18.13
CA VAL A 148 3.69 -12.36 19.18
C VAL A 148 4.29 -12.98 20.45
N GLU A 149 3.95 -14.23 20.75
CA GLU A 149 4.42 -14.97 21.91
C GLU A 149 5.95 -15.16 21.91
N ASP A 150 6.58 -15.13 20.74
CA ASP A 150 8.01 -15.33 20.58
C ASP A 150 8.84 -14.16 21.13
N MET A 151 8.22 -13.00 21.37
CA MET A 151 8.89 -11.87 22.03
C MET A 151 9.46 -12.22 23.42
N ARG A 152 9.00 -13.29 24.05
CA ARG A 152 9.55 -13.81 25.31
C ARG A 152 10.99 -14.30 25.22
N TYR A 153 11.45 -14.65 24.02
CA TYR A 153 12.80 -15.14 23.78
C TYR A 153 13.81 -13.99 23.55
N PHE A 154 13.32 -12.76 23.37
CA PHE A 154 14.15 -11.59 23.13
C PHE A 154 14.35 -10.81 24.42
N TYR A 155 15.60 -10.40 24.65
CA TYR A 155 15.99 -9.68 25.83
C TYR A 155 16.64 -8.36 25.47
N VAL A 156 16.37 -7.35 26.28
CA VAL A 156 17.05 -6.05 26.22
C VAL A 156 17.86 -5.87 27.51
N ARG A 157 19.03 -5.26 27.38
CA ARG A 157 19.91 -5.01 28.52
C ARG A 157 19.57 -3.67 29.17
N SER A 158 19.36 -3.67 30.51
CA SER A 158 19.25 -2.46 31.32
C SER A 158 20.62 -1.79 31.50
N THR A 159 20.64 -0.53 31.91
CA THR A 159 21.88 0.19 32.27
C THR A 159 22.62 -0.47 33.45
N ASP A 160 21.91 -1.20 34.29
CA ASP A 160 22.44 -1.96 35.42
C ASP A 160 23.04 -3.32 35.01
N GLY A 161 22.98 -3.65 33.70
CA GLY A 161 23.50 -4.89 33.14
C GLY A 161 22.53 -6.08 33.16
N ASN A 162 21.32 -5.95 33.72
CA ASN A 162 20.32 -7.00 33.77
C ASN A 162 19.67 -7.23 32.41
N LEU A 163 19.32 -8.49 32.13
CA LEU A 163 18.57 -8.86 30.92
C LEU A 163 17.07 -8.89 31.24
N ILE A 164 16.31 -8.03 30.55
CA ILE A 164 14.86 -7.90 30.72
C ILE A 164 14.17 -8.47 29.50
N PRO A 165 13.23 -9.42 29.66
CA PRO A 165 12.46 -9.95 28.54
C PRO A 165 11.64 -8.86 27.84
N LEU A 166 11.62 -8.85 26.51
CA LEU A 166 11.01 -7.79 25.72
C LEU A 166 9.49 -7.74 25.89
N ASN A 167 8.83 -8.89 26.04
CA ASN A 167 7.39 -8.99 26.33
C ASN A 167 6.96 -8.31 27.66
N THR A 168 7.92 -8.04 28.54
CA THR A 168 7.69 -7.29 29.79
C THR A 168 7.47 -5.79 29.51
N LEU A 169 8.11 -5.27 28.46
CA LEU A 169 8.17 -3.84 28.14
C LEU A 169 7.29 -3.45 26.94
N VAL A 170 6.86 -4.43 26.14
CA VAL A 170 6.18 -4.17 24.87
C VAL A 170 4.85 -4.91 24.83
N LYS A 171 3.80 -4.19 24.46
CA LYS A 171 2.48 -4.75 24.14
C LYS A 171 2.30 -4.71 22.63
N SER A 172 1.72 -5.76 22.08
CA SER A 172 1.35 -5.83 20.66
C SER A 172 -0.17 -5.68 20.52
N LYS A 173 -0.57 -4.98 19.45
CA LYS A 173 -1.96 -4.89 19.01
C LYS A 173 -2.02 -5.22 17.53
N GLU A 174 -2.95 -6.06 17.16
CA GLU A 174 -3.29 -6.25 15.74
C GLU A 174 -4.03 -5.02 15.23
N LYS A 175 -3.62 -4.55 14.08
CA LYS A 175 -4.22 -3.41 13.39
C LYS A 175 -4.23 -3.68 11.89
N HIS A 176 -5.29 -3.28 11.23
CA HIS A 176 -5.35 -3.26 9.77
C HIS A 176 -5.02 -1.86 9.28
N THR A 177 -4.07 -1.75 8.38
CA THR A 177 -3.66 -0.45 7.81
C THR A 177 -2.96 -0.65 6.47
N SER A 178 -2.72 0.43 5.75
CA SER A 178 -1.89 0.37 4.55
C SER A 178 -0.41 0.39 4.89
N LEU A 179 0.37 -0.46 4.20
CA LEU A 179 1.84 -0.47 4.31
C LEU A 179 2.49 0.71 3.58
N VAL A 180 1.80 1.27 2.58
CA VAL A 180 2.31 2.36 1.75
C VAL A 180 1.35 3.53 1.78
N MET A 181 1.87 4.71 2.03
CA MET A 181 1.13 5.98 1.93
C MET A 181 1.80 6.86 0.87
N THR A 182 1.11 7.04 -0.23
CA THR A 182 1.54 7.94 -1.29
C THR A 182 1.29 9.40 -0.90
N ARG A 183 2.20 10.27 -1.31
CA ARG A 183 2.02 11.73 -1.24
C ARG A 183 2.14 12.31 -2.64
N PHE A 184 1.25 13.22 -2.95
CA PHE A 184 1.29 14.01 -4.18
C PHE A 184 1.22 15.50 -3.80
N ASN A 185 2.11 16.31 -4.35
CA ASN A 185 2.24 17.74 -3.98
C ASN A 185 2.26 17.99 -2.46
N GLY A 186 2.93 17.10 -1.69
CA GLY A 186 3.06 17.23 -0.23
C GLY A 186 1.86 16.70 0.57
N ALA A 187 0.67 16.59 -0.02
CA ALA A 187 -0.53 16.03 0.63
C ALA A 187 -0.56 14.50 0.53
N ARG A 188 -1.23 13.85 1.48
CA ARG A 188 -1.52 12.42 1.36
C ARG A 188 -2.47 12.19 0.20
N ALA A 189 -2.19 11.21 -0.64
CA ALA A 189 -2.95 10.96 -1.85
C ALA A 189 -3.15 9.47 -2.11
N ILE A 190 -4.24 9.16 -2.79
CA ILE A 190 -4.57 7.82 -3.25
C ILE A 190 -4.59 7.85 -4.78
N LYS A 191 -3.76 7.02 -5.42
CA LYS A 191 -3.81 6.87 -6.89
C LYS A 191 -5.05 6.06 -7.25
N ILE A 192 -5.82 6.59 -8.18
CA ILE A 192 -7.00 5.96 -8.78
C ILE A 192 -6.75 5.90 -10.28
N SER A 193 -7.02 4.76 -10.86
CA SER A 193 -6.88 4.51 -12.29
C SER A 193 -8.15 3.89 -12.84
N GLY A 194 -8.39 4.09 -14.14
CA GLY A 194 -9.59 3.55 -14.76
C GLY A 194 -9.63 3.76 -16.26
N ASP A 195 -10.73 3.33 -16.86
CA ASP A 195 -11.03 3.49 -18.28
C ASP A 195 -12.48 3.94 -18.48
N PRO A 196 -12.77 4.75 -19.49
CA PRO A 196 -14.13 5.09 -19.87
C PRO A 196 -14.89 3.85 -20.35
N ALA A 197 -16.21 3.87 -20.22
CA ALA A 197 -17.05 2.83 -20.78
C ALA A 197 -17.05 2.89 -22.32
N ALA A 198 -17.34 1.77 -22.96
CA ALA A 198 -17.41 1.70 -24.42
C ALA A 198 -18.44 2.72 -24.96
N GLY A 199 -18.01 3.55 -25.89
CA GLY A 199 -18.83 4.61 -26.50
C GLY A 199 -18.77 5.97 -25.80
N TYR A 200 -18.02 6.08 -24.71
CA TYR A 200 -17.76 7.36 -24.04
C TYR A 200 -16.32 7.81 -24.22
N SER A 201 -16.11 9.12 -24.29
CA SER A 201 -14.79 9.71 -24.33
C SER A 201 -14.17 9.84 -22.93
N THR A 202 -12.84 9.96 -22.87
CA THR A 202 -12.08 10.27 -21.64
C THR A 202 -12.61 11.55 -20.97
N GLY A 203 -12.84 12.62 -21.74
CA GLY A 203 -13.39 13.87 -21.21
C GLY A 203 -14.78 13.72 -20.58
N GLN A 204 -15.67 12.88 -21.15
CA GLN A 204 -16.98 12.59 -20.54
C GLN A 204 -16.83 11.82 -19.23
N ALA A 205 -15.93 10.84 -19.19
CA ALA A 205 -15.67 10.08 -17.98
C ALA A 205 -15.03 10.97 -16.88
N MET A 206 -14.12 11.87 -17.24
CA MET A 206 -13.51 12.82 -16.32
C MET A 206 -14.56 13.77 -15.71
N ALA A 207 -15.44 14.34 -16.51
CA ALA A 207 -16.53 15.21 -16.03
C ALA A 207 -17.47 14.45 -15.07
N ALA A 208 -17.80 13.20 -15.40
CA ALA A 208 -18.62 12.34 -14.54
C ALA A 208 -17.94 12.04 -13.19
N LEU A 209 -16.62 11.83 -13.19
CA LEU A 209 -15.83 11.60 -11.96
C LEU A 209 -15.74 12.86 -11.09
N GLU A 210 -15.57 14.03 -11.69
CA GLU A 210 -15.58 15.30 -10.94
C GLU A 210 -16.96 15.58 -10.30
N GLU A 211 -18.04 15.30 -11.02
CA GLU A 211 -19.38 15.42 -10.47
C GLU A 211 -19.60 14.44 -9.30
N CYS A 212 -19.19 13.20 -9.49
CA CYS A 212 -19.26 12.17 -8.46
C CYS A 212 -18.43 12.56 -7.22
N ALA A 213 -17.25 13.13 -7.40
CA ALA A 213 -16.40 13.60 -6.31
C ALA A 213 -17.07 14.72 -5.49
N LYS A 214 -17.69 15.71 -6.17
CA LYS A 214 -18.42 16.79 -5.52
C LYS A 214 -19.60 16.29 -4.69
N GLN A 215 -20.20 15.15 -5.06
CA GLN A 215 -21.35 14.57 -4.36
C GLN A 215 -20.95 13.66 -3.19
N THR A 216 -19.80 12.99 -3.28
CA THR A 216 -19.42 11.93 -2.34
C THR A 216 -18.31 12.31 -1.38
N LEU A 217 -17.45 13.25 -1.75
CA LEU A 217 -16.26 13.61 -0.99
C LEU A 217 -16.45 14.90 -0.18
N PRO A 218 -15.87 14.98 1.02
CA PRO A 218 -15.79 16.22 1.78
C PRO A 218 -14.96 17.29 1.05
N LEU A 219 -15.20 18.58 1.36
CA LEU A 219 -14.45 19.72 0.79
C LEU A 219 -12.94 19.68 1.04
N SER A 220 -12.49 18.89 2.02
CA SER A 220 -11.08 18.65 2.30
C SER A 220 -10.40 17.70 1.32
N TYR A 221 -11.15 17.12 0.39
CA TYR A 221 -10.61 16.27 -0.67
C TYR A 221 -10.66 16.98 -2.02
N THR A 222 -9.65 16.75 -2.83
CA THR A 222 -9.59 17.22 -4.21
C THR A 222 -9.09 16.13 -5.13
N LEU A 223 -9.56 16.15 -6.39
CA LEU A 223 -9.02 15.31 -7.46
C LEU A 223 -7.98 16.11 -8.24
N GLU A 224 -6.83 15.48 -8.47
CA GLU A 224 -5.78 15.99 -9.35
C GLU A 224 -5.55 14.99 -10.47
N TRP A 225 -5.75 15.44 -11.69
CA TRP A 225 -5.52 14.65 -12.88
C TRP A 225 -4.03 14.53 -13.16
N VAL A 226 -3.61 13.34 -13.59
CA VAL A 226 -2.20 13.04 -13.88
C VAL A 226 -2.11 12.19 -15.13
N ASP A 227 -0.88 11.96 -15.55
CA ASP A 227 -0.59 11.18 -16.74
C ASP A 227 -1.32 11.78 -17.98
N GLN A 228 -1.81 10.95 -18.88
CA GLN A 228 -2.50 11.38 -20.09
C GLN A 228 -3.77 12.20 -19.82
N SER A 229 -4.47 11.95 -18.71
CA SER A 229 -5.68 12.70 -18.35
C SER A 229 -5.40 14.17 -18.06
N ARG A 230 -4.21 14.51 -17.62
CA ARG A 230 -3.79 15.89 -17.43
C ARG A 230 -3.56 16.60 -18.76
N ASP A 231 -2.90 15.91 -19.71
CA ASP A 231 -2.57 16.46 -21.04
C ASP A 231 -3.83 16.74 -21.87
N GLU A 232 -4.97 16.06 -21.58
CA GLU A 232 -6.25 16.30 -22.23
C GLU A 232 -6.99 17.55 -21.71
N ILE A 233 -6.60 18.08 -20.54
CA ILE A 233 -7.20 19.30 -19.95
C ILE A 233 -6.45 20.56 -20.35
N GLU A 234 -5.12 20.46 -20.57
CA GLU A 234 -4.27 21.58 -21.03
C GLU A 234 -4.45 21.85 -22.53
#